data_2d7b8ad25806f66a23acb11603b5bf94
#
_entry.id   2d7b8ad25806f66a23acb11603b5bf94
#
_cell.length_a   1.000
_cell.length_b   1.000
_cell.length_c   1.000
_cell.angle_alpha   90.00
_cell.angle_beta   90.00
_cell.angle_gamma   90.00
#
_symmetry.space_group_name_H-M   'P 1'
#
loop_
_entity.id
_entity.type
_entity.pdbx_description
1 polymer ?
#
loop_
_entity_poly.entity_id
_entity_poly.type
_entity_poly.pdbx_seq_one_letter_code
_entity_poly.pdbx_strand_id
1 'polypeptide(L)'
;MEESSLQLLLVLTSLLISTTNQASLTVSPSSSQLFEGQSVSLSCEEDDSSAGWTLRRNITRETRTQCGDGWGRNASSSCNISYVVPSDSGVYWCESREGATSNSINITVPGGPVILQSPVLPVMEGEDLTLHCKTETSSNLPADFYKDGSFIRTEPAGHMTIHHVSRSDEGLYKCIISSDGESPPSWVSVTEKPTTLTSIVLWSAVPVGVLVLLVLLVLRCIRRKPKAEVEAGDDDVTYSDVTISRNLKQPIRRSRESDPAAVYSGVRTEDVVMDK
;
A
#
# COMPACT_ATOMS: atom_id res chain seq x y z
N MET A 1 34.06 16.94 10.99
CA MET A 1 32.75 17.62 10.85
C MET A 1 32.03 17.32 9.55
N GLU A 2 32.66 16.66 8.58
CA GLU A 2 32.01 16.26 7.31
C GLU A 2 31.23 14.96 7.41
N GLU A 3 31.67 13.97 8.19
CA GLU A 3 30.98 12.68 8.36
C GLU A 3 29.59 12.81 8.99
N SER A 4 29.42 13.74 9.94
CA SER A 4 28.12 13.94 10.61
C SER A 4 27.07 14.55 9.69
N SER A 5 27.45 15.37 8.70
CA SER A 5 26.53 15.93 7.70
C SER A 5 26.08 14.88 6.69
N LEU A 6 26.97 13.98 6.29
CA LEU A 6 26.65 12.88 5.37
C LEU A 6 25.73 11.85 6.03
N GLN A 7 25.99 11.52 7.29
CA GLN A 7 25.13 10.63 8.07
C GLN A 7 23.74 11.22 8.29
N LEU A 8 23.65 12.53 8.57
CA LEU A 8 22.35 13.21 8.71
C LEU A 8 21.57 13.22 7.40
N LEU A 9 22.24 13.40 6.26
CA LEU A 9 21.63 13.35 4.94
C LEU A 9 21.14 11.95 4.59
N LEU A 10 21.91 10.90 4.90
CA LEU A 10 21.52 9.50 4.69
C LEU A 10 20.34 9.10 5.59
N VAL A 11 20.30 9.56 6.83
CA VAL A 11 19.17 9.32 7.74
C VAL A 11 17.92 10.06 7.25
N LEU A 12 18.04 11.31 6.81
CA LEU A 12 16.93 12.08 6.25
C LEU A 12 16.41 11.47 4.94
N THR A 13 17.30 11.00 4.06
CA THR A 13 16.85 10.32 2.82
C THR A 13 16.22 8.97 3.10
N SER A 14 16.71 8.20 4.08
CA SER A 14 16.09 6.94 4.47
C SER A 14 14.71 7.11 5.11
N LEU A 15 14.49 8.19 5.86
CA LEU A 15 13.18 8.55 6.41
C LEU A 15 12.18 9.01 5.32
N LEU A 16 12.67 9.59 4.22
CA LEU A 16 11.84 10.01 3.09
C LEU A 16 11.49 8.86 2.12
N ILE A 17 12.25 7.76 2.15
CA ILE A 17 12.02 6.55 1.32
C ILE A 17 11.24 5.48 2.10
N SER A 18 10.73 5.79 3.26
CA SER A 18 9.74 4.92 3.90
C SER A 18 8.49 4.89 3.03
N THR A 19 8.54 4.11 1.95
CA THR A 19 7.34 3.65 1.25
C THR A 19 6.53 2.93 2.32
N THR A 20 5.42 3.50 2.69
CA THR A 20 4.46 2.82 3.55
C THR A 20 3.98 1.60 2.76
N ASN A 21 4.54 0.44 3.03
CA ASN A 21 3.98 -0.83 2.58
C ASN A 21 2.59 -0.94 3.24
N GLN A 22 1.59 -0.47 2.53
CA GLN A 22 0.22 -0.45 3.00
C GLN A 22 -0.56 -1.46 2.18
N ALA A 23 -1.04 -2.52 2.83
CA ALA A 23 -1.98 -3.41 2.20
C ALA A 23 -3.39 -2.82 2.25
N SER A 24 -4.23 -3.23 1.32
CA SER A 24 -5.66 -2.96 1.31
C SER A 24 -6.42 -4.25 1.58
N LEU A 25 -7.37 -4.21 2.53
CA LEU A 25 -8.30 -5.31 2.72
C LEU A 25 -9.48 -5.15 1.77
N THR A 26 -9.72 -6.19 0.97
CA THR A 26 -10.90 -6.32 0.09
C THR A 26 -11.79 -7.47 0.55
N VAL A 27 -13.09 -7.40 0.22
CA VAL A 27 -14.08 -8.41 0.59
C VAL A 27 -14.96 -8.76 -0.60
N SER A 28 -15.24 -10.05 -0.77
CA SER A 28 -16.14 -10.58 -1.82
C SER A 28 -17.15 -11.56 -1.20
N PRO A 29 -18.47 -11.33 -1.38
CA PRO A 29 -19.08 -10.19 -2.06
C PRO A 29 -18.80 -8.87 -1.32
N SER A 30 -18.73 -7.76 -2.07
CA SER A 30 -18.50 -6.43 -1.51
C SER A 30 -19.74 -5.96 -0.74
N SER A 31 -19.83 -6.36 0.53
CA SER A 31 -20.95 -6.03 1.41
C SER A 31 -20.50 -6.00 2.87
N SER A 32 -21.03 -5.05 3.63
CA SER A 32 -20.85 -4.96 5.07
C SER A 32 -21.82 -5.83 5.87
N GLN A 33 -22.95 -6.22 5.29
CA GLN A 33 -23.92 -7.13 5.89
C GLN A 33 -24.09 -8.40 5.04
N LEU A 34 -24.11 -9.56 5.67
CA LEU A 34 -24.22 -10.85 5.05
C LEU A 34 -25.32 -11.67 5.74
N PHE A 35 -26.07 -12.48 4.98
CA PHE A 35 -26.96 -13.46 5.60
C PHE A 35 -26.15 -14.61 6.22
N GLU A 36 -26.70 -15.19 7.27
CA GLU A 36 -26.18 -16.43 7.82
C GLU A 36 -26.10 -17.51 6.76
N GLY A 37 -25.02 -18.29 6.73
CA GLY A 37 -24.83 -19.34 5.73
C GLY A 37 -24.15 -18.88 4.45
N GLN A 38 -24.01 -17.60 4.19
CA GLN A 38 -23.26 -17.12 3.04
C GLN A 38 -21.77 -17.38 3.21
N SER A 39 -21.06 -17.44 2.09
CA SER A 39 -19.61 -17.48 2.07
C SER A 39 -19.04 -16.07 1.84
N VAL A 40 -17.88 -15.81 2.44
CA VAL A 40 -17.14 -14.55 2.22
C VAL A 40 -15.66 -14.85 2.03
N SER A 41 -15.05 -14.15 1.08
CA SER A 41 -13.61 -14.15 0.83
C SER A 41 -13.05 -12.79 1.17
N LEU A 42 -12.03 -12.77 2.01
CA LEU A 42 -11.30 -11.58 2.45
C LEU A 42 -9.88 -11.68 1.90
N SER A 43 -9.39 -10.64 1.22
CA SER A 43 -8.06 -10.65 0.62
C SER A 43 -7.24 -9.43 1.06
N CYS A 44 -5.98 -9.68 1.42
CA CYS A 44 -4.99 -8.64 1.64
C CYS A 44 -4.31 -8.36 0.31
N GLU A 45 -4.67 -7.25 -0.33
CA GLU A 45 -4.01 -6.78 -1.55
C GLU A 45 -2.81 -5.93 -1.15
N GLU A 46 -1.65 -6.29 -1.62
CA GLU A 46 -0.37 -5.66 -1.31
C GLU A 46 0.42 -5.40 -2.59
N ASP A 47 1.14 -4.28 -2.62
CA ASP A 47 2.03 -3.94 -3.72
C ASP A 47 3.33 -4.77 -3.70
N ASP A 48 3.71 -5.31 -2.53
CA ASP A 48 4.90 -6.13 -2.33
C ASP A 48 4.59 -7.35 -1.46
N SER A 49 4.61 -8.53 -2.07
CA SER A 49 4.36 -9.83 -1.42
C SER A 49 5.38 -10.21 -0.33
N SER A 50 6.47 -9.45 -0.17
CA SER A 50 7.52 -9.71 0.82
C SER A 50 7.11 -9.40 2.26
N ALA A 51 6.11 -8.54 2.46
CA ALA A 51 5.71 -8.05 3.79
C ALA A 51 5.04 -9.11 4.68
N GLY A 52 4.49 -10.16 4.08
CA GLY A 52 3.90 -11.30 4.79
C GLY A 52 2.72 -10.88 5.67
N TRP A 53 1.68 -10.35 5.01
CA TRP A 53 0.45 -9.92 5.64
C TRP A 53 -0.40 -11.10 6.13
N THR A 54 -1.05 -10.90 7.27
CA THR A 54 -1.94 -11.88 7.90
C THR A 54 -3.29 -11.25 8.14
N LEU A 55 -4.36 -11.93 7.74
CA LEU A 55 -5.71 -11.48 8.04
C LEU A 55 -6.05 -11.76 9.50
N ARG A 56 -6.56 -10.74 10.17
CA ARG A 56 -7.00 -10.78 11.57
C ARG A 56 -8.42 -10.31 11.74
N ARG A 57 -9.04 -10.71 12.84
CA ARG A 57 -10.37 -10.23 13.23
C ARG A 57 -10.47 -9.94 14.73
N ASN A 58 -11.40 -9.03 15.05
CA ASN A 58 -11.97 -8.83 16.38
C ASN A 58 -13.46 -9.12 16.32
N ILE A 59 -13.91 -10.09 17.04
CA ILE A 59 -15.32 -10.41 17.26
C ILE A 59 -15.63 -10.30 18.75
N THR A 60 -16.88 -10.41 19.14
CA THR A 60 -17.30 -10.25 20.55
C THR A 60 -16.56 -11.15 21.53
N ARG A 61 -16.20 -12.38 21.10
CA ARG A 61 -15.58 -13.39 21.98
C ARG A 61 -14.07 -13.54 21.80
N GLU A 62 -13.52 -13.01 20.72
CA GLU A 62 -12.12 -13.20 20.32
C GLU A 62 -11.52 -11.88 19.87
N THR A 63 -10.31 -11.61 20.29
CA THR A 63 -9.57 -10.43 19.91
C THR A 63 -8.29 -10.80 19.16
N ARG A 64 -8.05 -10.14 18.00
CA ARG A 64 -6.82 -10.25 17.21
C ARG A 64 -6.47 -11.69 16.80
N THR A 65 -7.47 -12.53 16.56
CA THR A 65 -7.27 -13.88 16.05
C THR A 65 -6.96 -13.85 14.56
N GLN A 66 -6.11 -14.76 14.09
CA GLN A 66 -5.72 -14.81 12.68
C GLN A 66 -6.51 -15.88 11.92
N CYS A 67 -6.66 -15.68 10.60
CA CYS A 67 -7.27 -16.65 9.71
C CYS A 67 -6.48 -17.98 9.73
N GLY A 68 -7.21 -19.09 9.85
CA GLY A 68 -6.66 -20.43 9.98
C GLY A 68 -6.55 -20.91 11.42
N ASP A 69 -6.64 -20.02 12.41
CA ASP A 69 -6.63 -20.37 13.83
C ASP A 69 -8.06 -20.49 14.36
N GLY A 70 -8.70 -21.60 14.05
CA GLY A 70 -10.05 -21.90 14.51
C GLY A 70 -11.18 -21.25 13.68
N TRP A 71 -10.88 -20.37 12.72
CA TRP A 71 -11.84 -19.77 11.82
C TRP A 71 -11.23 -19.52 10.44
N GLY A 72 -12.08 -19.57 9.41
CA GLY A 72 -11.68 -19.35 8.03
C GLY A 72 -10.65 -20.37 7.51
N ARG A 73 -10.48 -20.38 6.21
CA ARG A 73 -9.45 -21.15 5.52
C ARG A 73 -8.45 -20.19 4.90
N ASN A 74 -7.23 -20.20 5.38
CA ASN A 74 -6.15 -19.41 4.83
C ASN A 74 -5.72 -19.97 3.47
N ALA A 75 -5.66 -19.11 2.46
CA ALA A 75 -5.23 -19.44 1.11
C ALA A 75 -4.34 -18.29 0.59
N SER A 76 -3.02 -18.39 0.79
CA SER A 76 -2.06 -17.35 0.43
C SER A 76 -2.36 -16.00 1.11
N SER A 77 -2.73 -14.97 0.34
CA SER A 77 -3.11 -13.64 0.84
C SER A 77 -4.61 -13.50 1.14
N SER A 78 -5.40 -14.57 1.00
CA SER A 78 -6.84 -14.55 1.21
C SER A 78 -7.29 -15.50 2.32
N CYS A 79 -8.44 -15.18 2.91
CA CYS A 79 -9.12 -15.97 3.92
C CYS A 79 -10.57 -16.21 3.49
N ASN A 80 -10.95 -17.47 3.38
CA ASN A 80 -12.28 -17.86 2.98
C ASN A 80 -13.08 -18.40 4.16
N ILE A 81 -14.22 -17.79 4.45
CA ILE A 81 -15.21 -18.30 5.40
C ILE A 81 -16.34 -18.88 4.57
N SER A 82 -16.46 -20.21 4.57
CA SER A 82 -17.45 -20.90 3.70
C SER A 82 -18.87 -20.77 4.20
N TYR A 83 -19.08 -20.49 5.47
CA TYR A 83 -20.37 -20.38 6.13
C TYR A 83 -20.25 -19.38 7.27
N VAL A 84 -20.76 -18.15 7.09
CA VAL A 84 -20.74 -17.13 8.14
C VAL A 84 -21.92 -17.31 9.09
N VAL A 85 -21.68 -17.04 10.36
CA VAL A 85 -22.68 -17.08 11.44
C VAL A 85 -22.72 -15.75 12.18
N PRO A 86 -23.78 -15.44 12.94
CA PRO A 86 -23.86 -14.18 13.68
C PRO A 86 -22.66 -13.89 14.59
N SER A 87 -21.99 -14.91 15.11
CA SER A 87 -20.78 -14.77 15.93
C SER A 87 -19.55 -14.32 15.14
N ASP A 88 -19.56 -14.39 13.81
CA ASP A 88 -18.49 -13.87 12.96
C ASP A 88 -18.60 -12.35 12.71
N SER A 89 -19.66 -11.72 13.24
CA SER A 89 -19.78 -10.26 13.20
C SER A 89 -18.65 -9.60 13.95
N GLY A 90 -17.99 -8.64 13.29
CA GLY A 90 -16.86 -7.96 13.87
C GLY A 90 -16.02 -7.19 12.85
N VAL A 91 -14.84 -6.78 13.29
CA VAL A 91 -13.89 -5.98 12.50
C VAL A 91 -12.77 -6.86 12.01
N TYR A 92 -12.49 -6.75 10.73
CA TYR A 92 -11.44 -7.50 10.02
C TYR A 92 -10.40 -6.55 9.44
N TRP A 93 -9.11 -6.92 9.47
CA TRP A 93 -8.01 -6.16 8.89
C TRP A 93 -6.83 -7.06 8.52
N CYS A 94 -5.96 -6.55 7.67
CA CYS A 94 -4.66 -7.18 7.41
C CYS A 94 -3.59 -6.57 8.31
N GLU A 95 -2.67 -7.39 8.78
CA GLU A 95 -1.56 -6.97 9.62
C GLU A 95 -0.25 -7.59 9.13
N SER A 96 0.78 -6.75 8.95
CA SER A 96 2.11 -7.21 8.56
C SER A 96 2.88 -7.77 9.76
N ARG A 97 3.97 -8.47 9.50
CA ARG A 97 4.90 -8.95 10.55
C ARG A 97 5.50 -7.81 11.37
N GLU A 98 5.63 -6.64 10.78
CA GLU A 98 6.18 -5.44 11.41
C GLU A 98 5.14 -4.62 12.19
N GLY A 99 3.87 -5.05 12.14
CA GLY A 99 2.78 -4.40 12.86
C GLY A 99 2.06 -3.30 12.08
N ALA A 100 2.35 -3.12 10.78
CA ALA A 100 1.55 -2.25 9.93
C ALA A 100 0.16 -2.86 9.70
N THR A 101 -0.87 -2.02 9.58
CA THR A 101 -2.26 -2.43 9.40
C THR A 101 -2.86 -1.83 8.13
N SER A 102 -3.77 -2.59 7.48
CA SER A 102 -4.59 -2.11 6.38
C SER A 102 -5.79 -1.27 6.88
N ASN A 103 -6.64 -0.84 5.94
CA ASN A 103 -8.01 -0.46 6.27
C ASN A 103 -8.72 -1.62 6.99
N SER A 104 -9.69 -1.28 7.83
CA SER A 104 -10.54 -2.26 8.50
C SER A 104 -11.93 -2.28 7.88
N ILE A 105 -12.51 -3.49 7.84
CA ILE A 105 -13.88 -3.72 7.36
C ILE A 105 -14.70 -4.27 8.50
N ASN A 106 -15.88 -3.67 8.73
CA ASN A 106 -16.85 -4.21 9.67
C ASN A 106 -17.84 -5.11 8.93
N ILE A 107 -17.88 -6.39 9.30
CA ILE A 107 -18.83 -7.37 8.78
C ILE A 107 -19.88 -7.61 9.86
N THR A 108 -21.15 -7.57 9.44
CA THR A 108 -22.29 -7.87 10.29
C THR A 108 -23.08 -9.04 9.69
N VAL A 109 -23.32 -10.07 10.49
CA VAL A 109 -24.16 -11.21 10.12
C VAL A 109 -25.40 -11.15 11.04
N PRO A 110 -26.47 -10.51 10.59
CA PRO A 110 -27.69 -10.42 11.39
C PRO A 110 -28.43 -11.76 11.42
N GLY A 111 -29.10 -12.05 12.52
CA GLY A 111 -29.99 -13.21 12.61
C GLY A 111 -31.40 -12.96 12.04
N GLY A 112 -31.61 -11.84 11.37
CA GLY A 112 -32.91 -11.43 10.81
C GLY A 112 -33.00 -11.69 9.30
N PRO A 113 -34.24 -11.70 8.76
CA PRO A 113 -34.49 -12.02 7.35
C PRO A 113 -34.16 -10.89 6.38
N VAL A 114 -33.88 -9.67 6.87
CA VAL A 114 -33.60 -8.48 6.04
C VAL A 114 -32.21 -7.95 6.33
N ILE A 115 -31.46 -7.60 5.28
CA ILE A 115 -30.19 -6.90 5.37
C ILE A 115 -30.19 -5.62 4.54
N LEU A 116 -29.39 -4.64 5.00
CA LEU A 116 -29.03 -3.46 4.22
C LEU A 116 -27.63 -3.67 3.64
N GLN A 117 -27.57 -4.10 2.39
CA GLN A 117 -26.31 -4.28 1.69
C GLN A 117 -25.78 -2.91 1.26
N SER A 118 -24.57 -2.59 1.66
CA SER A 118 -23.80 -1.43 1.21
C SER A 118 -22.45 -1.90 0.66
N PRO A 119 -21.79 -1.12 -0.20
CA PRO A 119 -20.39 -1.37 -0.52
C PRO A 119 -19.54 -1.31 0.74
N VAL A 120 -18.27 -1.70 0.62
CA VAL A 120 -17.30 -1.53 1.71
C VAL A 120 -17.12 -0.05 2.01
N LEU A 121 -17.20 0.32 3.27
CA LEU A 121 -17.09 1.69 3.76
C LEU A 121 -15.67 1.94 4.31
N PRO A 122 -15.17 3.18 4.28
CA PRO A 122 -15.83 4.42 3.88
C PRO A 122 -15.94 4.59 2.36
N VAL A 123 -16.96 5.33 1.92
CA VAL A 123 -17.10 5.80 0.54
C VAL A 123 -16.41 7.17 0.38
N MET A 124 -15.84 7.46 -0.79
CA MET A 124 -15.20 8.76 -1.04
C MET A 124 -16.22 9.84 -1.39
N GLU A 125 -15.97 11.06 -0.92
CA GLU A 125 -16.77 12.23 -1.31
C GLU A 125 -16.86 12.39 -2.83
N GLY A 126 -18.08 12.64 -3.33
CA GLY A 126 -18.37 12.79 -4.74
C GLY A 126 -18.65 11.48 -5.48
N GLU A 127 -18.49 10.33 -4.84
CA GLU A 127 -18.91 9.03 -5.40
C GLU A 127 -20.41 8.78 -5.18
N ASP A 128 -20.95 7.81 -5.90
CA ASP A 128 -22.33 7.37 -5.72
C ASP A 128 -22.37 6.18 -4.74
N LEU A 129 -23.29 6.25 -3.78
CA LEU A 129 -23.53 5.19 -2.81
C LEU A 129 -24.87 4.54 -3.08
N THR A 130 -24.89 3.27 -3.44
CA THR A 130 -26.12 2.50 -3.54
C THR A 130 -26.31 1.57 -2.34
N LEU A 131 -27.40 1.77 -1.63
CA LEU A 131 -27.87 0.92 -0.55
C LEU A 131 -28.95 -0.02 -1.07
N HIS A 132 -28.84 -1.30 -0.73
CA HIS A 132 -29.69 -2.33 -1.25
C HIS A 132 -30.36 -3.08 -0.09
N CYS A 133 -31.68 -2.92 0.04
CA CYS A 133 -32.49 -3.63 1.01
C CYS A 133 -32.95 -4.96 0.39
N LYS A 134 -32.63 -6.08 1.02
CA LYS A 134 -32.99 -7.40 0.48
C LYS A 134 -33.26 -8.45 1.55
N THR A 135 -33.99 -9.48 1.16
CA THR A 135 -34.15 -10.73 1.93
C THR A 135 -33.27 -11.83 1.33
N GLU A 136 -33.16 -12.96 1.99
CA GLU A 136 -32.46 -14.13 1.43
C GLU A 136 -33.04 -14.60 0.09
N THR A 137 -34.35 -14.49 -0.07
CA THR A 137 -35.11 -15.04 -1.21
C THR A 137 -35.34 -14.02 -2.32
N SER A 138 -35.27 -12.71 -2.03
CA SER A 138 -35.57 -11.65 -2.98
C SER A 138 -34.71 -10.40 -2.74
N SER A 139 -34.28 -9.81 -3.85
CA SER A 139 -33.52 -8.57 -3.84
C SER A 139 -34.27 -7.37 -4.41
N ASN A 140 -35.51 -7.55 -4.85
CA ASN A 140 -36.30 -6.52 -5.55
C ASN A 140 -37.68 -6.32 -4.92
N LEU A 141 -37.69 -6.18 -3.59
CA LEU A 141 -38.92 -5.88 -2.85
C LEU A 141 -38.97 -4.37 -2.53
N PRO A 142 -40.21 -3.80 -2.49
CA PRO A 142 -40.32 -2.40 -2.03
C PRO A 142 -39.82 -2.26 -0.60
N ALA A 143 -39.00 -1.25 -0.39
CA ALA A 143 -38.38 -1.00 0.91
C ALA A 143 -38.40 0.48 1.29
N ASP A 144 -38.63 0.72 2.56
CA ASP A 144 -38.56 2.05 3.18
C ASP A 144 -37.16 2.27 3.76
N PHE A 145 -36.54 3.38 3.41
CA PHE A 145 -35.20 3.73 3.89
C PHE A 145 -35.26 4.83 4.95
N TYR A 146 -34.43 4.68 5.95
CA TYR A 146 -34.30 5.58 7.10
C TYR A 146 -32.85 5.99 7.30
N LYS A 147 -32.64 7.24 7.73
CA LYS A 147 -31.35 7.77 8.19
C LYS A 147 -31.53 8.39 9.56
N ASP A 148 -30.69 8.00 10.53
CA ASP A 148 -30.73 8.52 11.91
C ASP A 148 -32.12 8.44 12.55
N GLY A 149 -32.88 7.38 12.23
CA GLY A 149 -34.25 7.17 12.66
C GLY A 149 -35.33 7.92 11.89
N SER A 150 -34.94 8.82 10.96
CA SER A 150 -35.87 9.58 10.13
C SER A 150 -36.13 8.90 8.80
N PHE A 151 -37.40 8.85 8.40
CA PHE A 151 -37.78 8.31 7.07
C PHE A 151 -37.21 9.19 5.96
N ILE A 152 -36.61 8.57 4.93
CA ILE A 152 -36.09 9.23 3.73
C ILE A 152 -37.09 9.09 2.60
N ARG A 153 -37.28 7.84 2.12
CA ARG A 153 -38.17 7.51 0.99
C ARG A 153 -38.40 6.01 0.86
N THR A 154 -39.40 5.66 0.08
CA THR A 154 -39.69 4.28 -0.34
C THR A 154 -39.11 4.06 -1.74
N GLU A 155 -38.39 2.97 -1.93
CA GLU A 155 -37.87 2.53 -3.22
C GLU A 155 -38.58 1.24 -3.64
N PRO A 156 -39.26 1.24 -4.80
CA PRO A 156 -40.11 0.09 -5.20
C PRO A 156 -39.30 -1.16 -5.54
N ALA A 157 -38.03 -1.02 -5.87
CA ALA A 157 -37.12 -2.13 -6.17
C ALA A 157 -36.10 -2.40 -5.05
N GLY A 158 -36.24 -1.73 -3.88
CA GLY A 158 -35.34 -1.93 -2.75
C GLY A 158 -33.93 -1.35 -2.91
N HIS A 159 -33.70 -0.49 -3.90
CA HIS A 159 -32.40 0.15 -4.14
C HIS A 159 -32.50 1.66 -3.96
N MET A 160 -31.71 2.22 -3.06
CA MET A 160 -31.59 3.66 -2.88
C MET A 160 -30.18 4.12 -3.23
N THR A 161 -30.07 4.98 -4.24
CA THR A 161 -28.80 5.60 -4.60
C THR A 161 -28.74 7.03 -4.09
N ILE A 162 -27.64 7.34 -3.41
CA ILE A 162 -27.24 8.70 -3.01
C ILE A 162 -26.15 9.12 -3.98
N HIS A 163 -26.44 10.13 -4.80
CA HIS A 163 -25.49 10.63 -5.79
C HIS A 163 -24.57 11.68 -5.18
N HIS A 164 -23.28 11.65 -5.58
CA HIS A 164 -22.28 12.61 -5.13
C HIS A 164 -22.23 12.74 -3.61
N VAL A 165 -22.04 11.61 -2.94
CA VAL A 165 -22.01 11.50 -1.48
C VAL A 165 -21.11 12.58 -0.86
N SER A 166 -21.59 13.20 0.18
CA SER A 166 -20.89 14.21 0.97
C SER A 166 -20.84 13.81 2.45
N ARG A 167 -20.08 14.52 3.26
CA ARG A 167 -20.05 14.29 4.72
C ARG A 167 -21.42 14.42 5.40
N SER A 168 -22.33 15.21 4.82
CA SER A 168 -23.70 15.34 5.36
C SER A 168 -24.52 14.06 5.19
N ASP A 169 -24.06 13.14 4.34
CA ASP A 169 -24.70 11.84 4.12
C ASP A 169 -24.20 10.77 5.09
N GLU A 170 -23.20 11.05 5.91
CA GLU A 170 -22.84 10.17 7.02
C GLU A 170 -24.02 10.00 7.98
N GLY A 171 -24.15 8.81 8.54
CA GLY A 171 -25.20 8.53 9.48
C GLY A 171 -25.57 7.04 9.56
N LEU A 172 -26.55 6.76 10.38
CA LEU A 172 -27.05 5.42 10.66
C LEU A 172 -28.24 5.10 9.74
N TYR A 173 -28.01 4.23 8.75
CA TYR A 173 -29.02 3.82 7.78
C TYR A 173 -29.63 2.49 8.14
N LYS A 174 -30.93 2.34 7.92
CA LYS A 174 -31.63 1.06 7.94
C LYS A 174 -32.73 1.02 6.87
N CYS A 175 -33.18 -0.15 6.53
CA CYS A 175 -34.34 -0.33 5.66
C CYS A 175 -35.38 -1.27 6.27
N ILE A 176 -36.61 -1.13 5.82
CA ILE A 176 -37.74 -1.93 6.24
C ILE A 176 -38.46 -2.48 5.01
N ILE A 177 -38.68 -3.80 4.97
CA ILE A 177 -39.54 -4.46 4.00
C ILE A 177 -40.81 -4.85 4.78
N SER A 178 -41.95 -4.31 4.38
CA SER A 178 -43.20 -4.42 5.17
C SER A 178 -43.64 -5.86 5.46
N SER A 179 -43.31 -6.82 4.58
CA SER A 179 -43.64 -8.25 4.74
C SER A 179 -42.62 -9.01 5.59
N ASP A 180 -41.37 -8.56 5.66
CA ASP A 180 -40.23 -9.34 6.16
C ASP A 180 -39.55 -8.76 7.38
N GLY A 181 -39.73 -7.47 7.62
CA GLY A 181 -39.17 -6.77 8.78
C GLY A 181 -38.10 -5.73 8.44
N GLU A 182 -37.24 -5.43 9.41
CA GLU A 182 -36.21 -4.40 9.29
C GLU A 182 -34.79 -4.98 9.26
N SER A 183 -33.89 -4.29 8.56
CA SER A 183 -32.47 -4.59 8.60
C SER A 183 -31.85 -4.09 9.91
N PRO A 184 -30.72 -4.66 10.37
CA PRO A 184 -29.86 -3.99 11.32
C PRO A 184 -29.42 -2.63 10.76
N PRO A 185 -29.23 -1.65 11.66
CA PRO A 185 -28.66 -0.37 11.23
C PRO A 185 -27.21 -0.53 10.77
N SER A 186 -26.83 0.23 9.75
CA SER A 186 -25.47 0.28 9.21
C SER A 186 -24.98 1.73 9.22
N TRP A 187 -23.78 1.96 9.77
CA TRP A 187 -23.17 3.29 9.76
C TRP A 187 -22.49 3.53 8.43
N VAL A 188 -22.96 4.51 7.69
CA VAL A 188 -22.32 5.01 6.47
C VAL A 188 -21.30 6.07 6.85
N SER A 189 -20.04 5.85 6.48
CA SER A 189 -18.94 6.82 6.66
C SER A 189 -18.44 7.30 5.31
N VAL A 190 -18.07 8.59 5.25
CA VAL A 190 -17.60 9.28 4.06
C VAL A 190 -16.20 9.80 4.30
N THR A 191 -15.28 9.57 3.38
CA THR A 191 -13.91 10.07 3.43
C THR A 191 -13.69 11.14 2.37
N GLU A 192 -12.87 12.13 2.71
CA GLU A 192 -12.50 13.17 1.75
C GLU A 192 -11.69 12.59 0.60
N LYS A 193 -12.01 13.03 -0.61
CA LYS A 193 -11.19 12.73 -1.79
C LYS A 193 -9.82 13.40 -1.62
N PRO A 194 -8.71 12.66 -1.74
CA PRO A 194 -7.38 13.24 -1.61
C PRO A 194 -7.22 14.35 -2.64
N THR A 195 -7.11 15.59 -2.18
CA THR A 195 -6.91 16.73 -3.04
C THR A 195 -5.51 16.64 -3.66
N THR A 196 -5.43 16.66 -4.99
CA THR A 196 -4.17 16.63 -5.75
C THR A 196 -3.22 17.77 -5.38
N LEU A 197 -3.73 18.84 -4.76
CA LEU A 197 -2.94 19.99 -4.29
C LEU A 197 -1.93 19.62 -3.21
N THR A 198 -2.29 18.75 -2.26
CA THR A 198 -1.36 18.31 -1.20
C THR A 198 -0.22 17.47 -1.76
N SER A 199 -0.50 16.63 -2.76
CA SER A 199 0.53 15.87 -3.46
C SER A 199 1.46 16.78 -4.27
N ILE A 200 0.94 17.77 -4.99
CA ILE A 200 1.74 18.69 -5.81
C ILE A 200 2.66 19.54 -4.93
N VAL A 201 2.17 20.05 -3.79
CA VAL A 201 2.98 20.85 -2.86
C VAL A 201 4.10 20.01 -2.23
N LEU A 202 3.83 18.78 -1.83
CA LEU A 202 4.85 17.88 -1.30
C LEU A 202 5.91 17.53 -2.34
N TRP A 203 5.52 17.23 -3.58
CA TRP A 203 6.44 16.89 -4.67
C TRP A 203 7.27 18.07 -5.16
N SER A 204 6.75 19.31 -5.05
CA SER A 204 7.51 20.53 -5.44
C SER A 204 8.38 21.08 -4.33
N ALA A 205 7.98 21.00 -3.08
CA ALA A 205 8.72 21.55 -1.95
C ALA A 205 10.01 20.76 -1.62
N VAL A 206 9.98 19.44 -1.77
CA VAL A 206 11.14 18.58 -1.47
C VAL A 206 12.33 18.86 -2.41
N PRO A 207 12.20 18.87 -3.74
CA PRO A 207 13.33 19.15 -4.63
C PRO A 207 13.85 20.59 -4.47
N VAL A 208 12.99 21.56 -4.23
CA VAL A 208 13.40 22.94 -3.97
C VAL A 208 14.20 23.04 -2.65
N GLY A 209 13.73 22.39 -1.59
CA GLY A 209 14.46 22.34 -0.32
C GLY A 209 15.84 21.69 -0.45
N VAL A 210 15.95 20.58 -1.17
CA VAL A 210 17.23 19.91 -1.45
C VAL A 210 18.15 20.80 -2.27
N LEU A 211 17.63 21.47 -3.30
CA LEU A 211 18.43 22.39 -4.14
C LEU A 211 18.98 23.55 -3.33
N VAL A 212 18.17 24.17 -2.49
CA VAL A 212 18.61 25.27 -1.59
C VAL A 212 19.70 24.77 -0.64
N LEU A 213 19.55 23.59 -0.09
CA LEU A 213 20.53 23.00 0.83
C LEU A 213 21.87 22.71 0.14
N LEU A 214 21.84 22.19 -1.09
CA LEU A 214 23.03 21.99 -1.92
C LEU A 214 23.73 23.30 -2.26
N VAL A 215 22.97 24.33 -2.65
CA VAL A 215 23.54 25.67 -2.92
C VAL A 215 24.21 26.25 -1.67
N LEU A 216 23.57 26.12 -0.50
CA LEU A 216 24.17 26.59 0.77
C LEU A 216 25.45 25.83 1.12
N LEU A 217 25.52 24.53 0.87
CA LEU A 217 26.72 23.71 1.07
C LEU A 217 27.87 24.15 0.15
N VAL A 218 27.57 24.33 -1.15
CA VAL A 218 28.55 24.82 -2.13
C VAL A 218 29.06 26.20 -1.75
N LEU A 219 28.19 27.13 -1.35
CA LEU A 219 28.60 28.47 -0.89
C LEU A 219 29.46 28.40 0.37
N ARG A 220 29.21 27.49 1.30
CA ARG A 220 30.06 27.26 2.46
C ARG A 220 31.42 26.68 2.08
N CYS A 221 31.50 25.77 1.11
CA CYS A 221 32.77 25.25 0.61
C CYS A 221 33.60 26.34 -0.09
N ILE A 222 32.97 27.19 -0.90
CA ILE A 222 33.67 28.32 -1.57
C ILE A 222 34.20 29.33 -0.55
N ARG A 223 33.41 29.63 0.50
CA ARG A 223 33.86 30.56 1.57
C ARG A 223 34.93 29.99 2.48
N ARG A 224 35.15 28.66 2.49
CA ARG A 224 36.17 27.98 3.29
C ARG A 224 37.48 27.75 2.54
N LYS A 225 37.68 28.31 1.32
CA LYS A 225 39.00 28.29 0.70
C LYS A 225 39.96 29.09 1.60
N PRO A 226 41.01 28.45 2.13
CA PRO A 226 42.01 29.19 2.94
C PRO A 226 42.63 30.24 2.05
N LYS A 227 42.70 31.46 2.58
CA LYS A 227 43.49 32.56 2.04
C LYS A 227 44.92 32.06 2.08
N ALA A 228 45.51 31.79 0.91
CA ALA A 228 46.94 31.56 0.81
C ALA A 228 47.59 32.86 1.25
N GLU A 229 48.22 32.87 2.41
CA GLU A 229 49.15 33.91 2.83
C GLU A 229 50.33 33.87 1.86
N VAL A 230 50.43 34.92 1.08
CA VAL A 230 51.65 35.22 0.33
C VAL A 230 52.59 35.85 1.33
N GLU A 231 53.49 35.08 1.95
CA GLU A 231 54.70 35.61 2.56
C GLU A 231 55.62 36.04 1.44
N ALA A 232 55.84 37.33 1.36
CA ALA A 232 56.93 37.95 0.60
C ALA A 232 58.24 37.69 1.34
N GLY A 233 58.99 36.69 0.90
CA GLY A 233 60.38 36.47 1.23
C GLY A 233 61.21 36.83 0.01
N ASP A 234 61.85 37.95 0.10
CA ASP A 234 62.99 38.43 -0.72
C ASP A 234 64.12 37.42 -0.50
N ASP A 235 64.70 36.84 -1.58
CA ASP A 235 66.08 36.45 -1.66
C ASP A 235 66.43 35.69 -2.94
N ASP A 236 67.29 36.31 -3.71
CA ASP A 236 68.33 35.79 -4.58
C ASP A 236 68.01 34.69 -5.67
N VAL A 237 68.09 35.20 -6.89
CA VAL A 237 68.11 34.44 -8.14
C VAL A 237 69.53 33.85 -8.36
N THR A 238 69.69 32.56 -8.24
CA THR A 238 70.87 31.87 -8.76
C THR A 238 70.48 31.01 -9.98
N TYR A 239 70.96 31.40 -11.15
CA TYR A 239 70.91 30.63 -12.40
C TYR A 239 71.83 29.43 -12.32
N SER A 240 71.35 28.26 -12.53
CA SER A 240 72.13 27.07 -12.88
C SER A 240 71.61 26.40 -14.12
N ASP A 241 72.49 26.18 -15.02
CA ASP A 241 72.40 25.62 -16.36
C ASP A 241 71.55 24.37 -16.51
N VAL A 242 70.67 24.35 -17.50
CA VAL A 242 69.93 23.19 -17.97
C VAL A 242 70.72 22.54 -19.08
N THR A 243 71.31 21.39 -18.80
CA THR A 243 71.88 20.50 -19.83
C THR A 243 70.82 19.53 -20.34
N ILE A 244 70.50 19.68 -21.62
CA ILE A 244 69.60 18.77 -22.37
C ILE A 244 70.40 17.58 -22.84
N SER A 245 70.08 16.37 -22.32
CA SER A 245 70.56 15.12 -22.93
C SER A 245 69.44 14.45 -23.68
N ARG A 246 69.54 14.53 -25.01
CA ARG A 246 68.81 13.66 -25.94
C ARG A 246 69.48 12.30 -25.96
N ASN A 247 68.76 11.22 -25.73
CA ASN A 247 69.16 9.91 -26.24
C ASN A 247 67.97 9.14 -26.81
N LEU A 248 68.08 8.95 -28.12
CA LEU A 248 67.32 8.07 -28.96
C LEU A 248 67.75 6.61 -28.69
N LYS A 249 66.81 5.69 -28.69
CA LYS A 249 66.74 4.53 -29.62
C LYS A 249 65.78 3.47 -29.10
N GLN A 250 64.88 3.12 -30.01
CA GLN A 250 64.13 1.88 -30.07
C GLN A 250 65.10 0.67 -30.28
N PRO A 251 64.65 -0.61 -30.19
CA PRO A 251 63.61 -1.17 -31.05
C PRO A 251 62.74 -2.31 -30.47
N ILE A 252 61.61 -2.47 -31.15
CA ILE A 252 60.72 -3.57 -31.36
C ILE A 252 61.29 -4.99 -31.17
N ARG A 253 60.54 -5.86 -30.47
CA ARG A 253 60.53 -7.31 -30.77
C ARG A 253 59.15 -7.92 -30.63
N ARG A 254 58.65 -8.41 -31.76
CA ARG A 254 57.52 -9.31 -31.99
C ARG A 254 57.92 -10.73 -31.61
N SER A 255 56.96 -11.50 -31.07
CA SER A 255 56.75 -12.97 -31.26
C SER A 255 55.36 -13.23 -30.67
N ARG A 256 54.37 -13.51 -31.38
CA ARG A 256 53.87 -14.57 -32.24
C ARG A 256 53.71 -15.93 -31.53
N GLU A 257 52.40 -16.36 -31.57
CA GLU A 257 51.89 -17.74 -31.70
C GLU A 257 51.87 -18.53 -30.37
N SER A 258 50.71 -19.03 -29.91
CA SER A 258 49.85 -20.02 -30.56
C SER A 258 48.59 -20.31 -29.70
N ASP A 259 47.45 -20.33 -30.35
CA ASP A 259 46.30 -21.17 -30.01
C ASP A 259 46.69 -22.64 -30.30
N PRO A 260 46.06 -23.70 -29.82
CA PRO A 260 44.64 -23.95 -29.81
C PRO A 260 44.13 -24.91 -28.71
N ALA A 261 42.88 -25.03 -28.51
CA ALA A 261 42.08 -26.24 -28.59
C ALA A 261 40.80 -26.20 -27.71
N ALA A 262 39.73 -26.25 -28.43
CA ALA A 262 38.41 -26.61 -27.94
C ALA A 262 38.38 -28.05 -27.41
N VAL A 263 37.64 -28.30 -26.35
CA VAL A 263 37.07 -29.63 -26.05
C VAL A 263 35.60 -29.49 -25.70
N TYR A 264 34.81 -30.01 -26.62
CA TYR A 264 33.41 -30.40 -26.44
C TYR A 264 33.33 -31.66 -25.59
N SER A 265 32.31 -31.77 -24.75
CA SER A 265 31.53 -32.98 -24.43
C SER A 265 30.61 -32.64 -23.28
N GLY A 266 29.37 -33.00 -23.22
CA GLY A 266 28.55 -33.92 -23.95
C GLY A 266 27.22 -34.01 -23.24
N VAL A 267 26.19 -33.98 -24.02
CA VAL A 267 24.80 -34.25 -23.69
C VAL A 267 24.65 -35.65 -23.09
N ARG A 268 23.82 -35.79 -22.05
CA ARG A 268 23.12 -37.05 -21.82
C ARG A 268 21.76 -36.81 -21.18
N THR A 269 20.77 -36.92 -22.01
CA THR A 269 19.38 -37.29 -21.68
C THR A 269 19.33 -38.76 -21.28
N GLU A 270 18.61 -39.09 -20.24
CA GLU A 270 18.02 -40.43 -20.09
C GLU A 270 16.60 -40.30 -19.54
N ASP A 271 15.70 -40.72 -20.39
CA ASP A 271 14.33 -41.14 -20.11
C ASP A 271 14.33 -42.40 -19.24
N VAL A 272 13.35 -42.55 -18.35
CA VAL A 272 12.76 -43.82 -17.90
C VAL A 272 11.39 -43.51 -17.27
N VAL A 273 10.30 -43.68 -18.01
CA VAL A 273 9.39 -44.85 -18.07
C VAL A 273 8.57 -45.10 -16.80
N MET A 274 7.25 -44.96 -17.01
CA MET A 274 6.11 -45.45 -16.21
C MET A 274 6.32 -46.88 -15.66
N ASP A 275 5.74 -47.14 -14.50
CA ASP A 275 4.76 -48.24 -14.35
C ASP A 275 4.06 -48.22 -13.00
N LYS A 276 2.73 -48.47 -13.10
CA LYS A 276 1.70 -48.89 -12.12
C LYS A 276 1.19 -47.89 -11.10
#